data_b6b8c488674e517050014810a5de1185
#
_entry.id   b6b8c488674e517050014810a5de1185
#
_cell.length_a   1.000
_cell.length_b   1.000
_cell.length_c   1.000
_cell.angle_alpha   90.00
_cell.angle_beta   90.00
_cell.angle_gamma   90.00
#
_symmetry.space_group_name_H-M   'P 1'
#
loop_
_entity.id
_entity.type
_entity.pdbx_description
1 polymer ?
#
loop_
_entity_poly.entity_id
_entity_poly.type
_entity_poly.pdbx_seq_one_letter_code
_entity_poly.pdbx_strand_id
1 'polypeptide(L)'
;ITWTGGSQQFAFGNDARETKVRLDAAAQASRGAGSFFPLGIEHILTGYDHLLFVAALILCGGGLLQLLKIVTAFTLAHSVTLGLAALDIVSLPGVFVESAIALSIAYVAAENLLPRFAISRRWAVSFLFGLIHGFGFSSVLREIGLPRDNLVLSLLNFNLGVEAGQA
;
A
#
# COMPACT_ATOMS: atom_id res chain seq x y z
N ILE A 1 -21.76 11.24 30.22
CA ILE A 1 -21.40 11.20 28.80
C ILE A 1 -22.64 11.61 28.01
N THR A 2 -22.69 12.84 27.54
CA THR A 2 -23.80 13.37 26.74
C THR A 2 -23.45 13.24 25.27
N TRP A 3 -24.31 12.57 24.53
CA TRP A 3 -24.18 12.43 23.09
C TRP A 3 -24.92 13.55 22.39
N THR A 4 -24.20 14.42 21.70
CA THR A 4 -24.80 15.47 20.87
C THR A 4 -24.07 15.48 19.54
N GLY A 5 -24.71 14.90 18.51
CA GLY A 5 -24.37 15.16 17.11
C GLY A 5 -22.97 14.76 16.67
N GLY A 6 -22.44 13.63 17.11
CA GLY A 6 -21.26 13.02 16.49
C GLY A 6 -19.88 13.32 17.11
N SER A 7 -19.79 13.98 18.25
CA SER A 7 -18.53 14.07 19.01
C SER A 7 -18.67 13.39 20.37
N GLN A 8 -17.92 12.34 20.60
CA GLN A 8 -17.75 11.75 21.93
C GLN A 8 -16.38 12.15 22.46
N GLN A 9 -16.36 12.82 23.61
CA GLN A 9 -15.12 13.03 24.36
C GLN A 9 -15.05 11.96 25.45
N PHE A 10 -14.05 11.11 25.35
CA PHE A 10 -13.72 10.15 26.39
C PHE A 10 -12.56 10.69 27.24
N ALA A 11 -12.72 10.69 28.55
CA ALA A 11 -11.68 11.08 29.47
C ALA A 11 -10.71 9.90 29.69
N PHE A 12 -9.50 10.11 29.25
CA PHE A 12 -8.23 9.56 29.75
C PHE A 12 -8.04 8.06 30.00
N GLY A 13 -7.21 7.45 29.15
CA GLY A 13 -6.61 6.14 29.28
C GLY A 13 -6.19 5.59 27.92
N ASN A 14 -5.41 4.53 27.89
CA ASN A 14 -5.08 3.76 26.67
C ASN A 14 -6.34 3.36 25.91
N ASP A 15 -7.45 3.12 26.59
CA ASP A 15 -8.75 2.78 26.02
C ASP A 15 -9.34 3.87 25.11
N ALA A 16 -9.04 5.15 25.35
CA ALA A 16 -9.54 6.24 24.54
C ALA A 16 -8.92 6.24 23.13
N ARG A 17 -7.67 5.82 23.01
CA ARG A 17 -6.97 5.70 21.73
C ARG A 17 -7.52 4.53 20.92
N GLU A 18 -7.72 3.39 21.56
CA GLU A 18 -8.32 2.21 20.93
C GLU A 18 -9.77 2.46 20.51
N THR A 19 -10.55 3.17 21.35
CA THR A 19 -11.94 3.52 21.03
C THR A 19 -12.02 4.51 19.86
N LYS A 20 -11.12 5.48 19.77
CA LYS A 20 -11.04 6.39 18.64
C LYS A 20 -10.71 5.66 17.35
N VAL A 21 -9.72 4.77 17.39
CA VAL A 21 -9.35 3.92 16.24
C VAL A 21 -10.52 3.05 15.79
N ARG A 22 -11.28 2.45 16.72
CA ARG A 22 -12.48 1.65 16.39
C ARG A 22 -13.60 2.47 15.77
N LEU A 23 -13.83 3.70 16.26
CA LEU A 23 -14.85 4.59 15.70
C LEU A 23 -14.46 5.06 14.30
N ASP A 24 -13.19 5.38 14.09
CA ASP A 24 -12.64 5.75 12.79
C ASP A 24 -12.74 4.56 11.81
N ALA A 25 -12.42 3.35 12.24
CA ALA A 25 -12.56 2.14 11.45
C ALA A 25 -14.02 1.83 11.09
N ALA A 26 -14.96 1.99 12.03
CA ALA A 26 -16.38 1.82 11.77
C ALA A 26 -16.93 2.87 10.80
N ALA A 27 -16.49 4.12 10.92
CA ALA A 27 -16.83 5.20 9.99
C ALA A 27 -16.24 4.96 8.59
N GLN A 28 -15.07 4.33 8.51
CA GLN A 28 -14.45 3.96 7.24
C GLN A 28 -15.12 2.74 6.61
N ALA A 29 -15.52 1.74 7.39
CA ALA A 29 -16.24 0.56 6.92
C ALA A 29 -17.62 0.93 6.32
N SER A 30 -18.23 2.02 6.77
CA SER A 30 -19.48 2.55 6.21
C SER A 30 -19.29 3.36 4.91
N ARG A 31 -18.06 3.65 4.50
CA ARG A 31 -17.74 4.38 3.27
C ARG A 31 -17.96 3.48 2.05
N GLY A 32 -18.51 4.06 0.98
CA GLY A 32 -18.64 3.36 -0.29
C GLY A 32 -17.28 3.01 -0.91
N ALA A 33 -17.25 2.02 -1.79
CA ALA A 33 -16.01 1.53 -2.43
C ALA A 33 -15.16 2.63 -3.08
N GLY A 34 -15.76 3.73 -3.55
CA GLY A 34 -15.05 4.87 -4.15
C GLY A 34 -14.13 5.64 -3.19
N SER A 35 -14.38 5.54 -1.87
CA SER A 35 -13.52 6.22 -0.87
C SER A 35 -12.14 5.59 -0.71
N PHE A 36 -11.92 4.41 -1.29
CA PHE A 36 -10.62 3.73 -1.27
C PHE A 36 -9.63 4.28 -2.30
N PHE A 37 -10.09 4.99 -3.33
CA PHE A 37 -9.21 5.64 -4.30
C PHE A 37 -8.29 6.70 -3.66
N PRO A 38 -8.81 7.72 -2.93
CA PRO A 38 -7.95 8.67 -2.24
C PRO A 38 -7.06 8.01 -1.17
N LEU A 39 -7.51 6.94 -0.52
CA LEU A 39 -6.68 6.17 0.41
C LEU A 39 -5.48 5.52 -0.29
N GLY A 40 -5.64 5.05 -1.53
CA GLY A 40 -4.53 4.52 -2.33
C GLY A 40 -3.49 5.59 -2.67
N ILE A 41 -3.93 6.80 -3.02
CA ILE A 41 -3.03 7.94 -3.24
C ILE A 41 -2.30 8.31 -1.94
N GLU A 42 -3.03 8.44 -0.85
CA GLU A 42 -2.47 8.76 0.47
C GLU A 42 -1.44 7.71 0.91
N HIS A 43 -1.73 6.43 0.70
CA HIS A 43 -0.83 5.32 1.00
C HIS A 43 0.53 5.49 0.30
N ILE A 44 0.54 5.84 -0.98
CA ILE A 44 1.77 6.08 -1.73
C ILE A 44 2.50 7.33 -1.24
N LEU A 45 1.79 8.43 -1.05
CA LEU A 45 2.40 9.71 -0.67
C LEU A 45 2.93 9.72 0.78
N THR A 46 2.37 8.90 1.65
CA THR A 46 2.81 8.76 3.05
C THR A 46 3.75 7.57 3.28
N GLY A 47 3.76 6.60 2.35
CA GLY A 47 4.61 5.42 2.39
C GLY A 47 6.03 5.73 1.90
N TYR A 48 6.97 6.01 2.82
CA TYR A 48 8.37 6.30 2.47
C TYR A 48 9.00 5.20 1.61
N ASP A 49 8.62 3.95 1.84
CA ASP A 49 9.14 2.81 1.06
C ASP A 49 8.76 2.91 -0.42
N HIS A 50 7.51 3.28 -0.71
CA HIS A 50 7.03 3.49 -2.07
C HIS A 50 7.70 4.71 -2.72
N LEU A 51 7.81 5.81 -2.00
CA LEU A 51 8.46 7.03 -2.49
C LEU A 51 9.94 6.78 -2.83
N LEU A 52 10.66 6.08 -1.94
CA LEU A 52 12.07 5.73 -2.16
C LEU A 52 12.22 4.75 -3.32
N PHE A 53 11.31 3.77 -3.44
CA PHE A 53 11.32 2.81 -4.54
C PHE A 53 11.09 3.51 -5.89
N VAL A 54 10.05 4.36 -6.01
CA VAL A 54 9.76 5.14 -7.22
C VAL A 54 10.92 6.11 -7.54
N ALA A 55 11.46 6.81 -6.54
CA ALA A 55 12.62 7.68 -6.74
C ALA A 55 13.83 6.90 -7.27
N ALA A 56 14.12 5.72 -6.72
CA ALA A 56 15.19 4.86 -7.22
C ALA A 56 14.95 4.41 -8.67
N LEU A 57 13.71 4.10 -9.05
CA LEU A 57 13.34 3.75 -10.43
C LEU A 57 13.51 4.93 -11.40
N ILE A 58 13.14 6.15 -10.98
CA ILE A 58 13.32 7.36 -11.80
C ILE A 58 14.81 7.62 -12.03
N LEU A 59 15.64 7.46 -11.00
CA LEU A 59 17.10 7.63 -11.10
C LEU A 59 17.75 6.63 -12.05
N CYS A 60 17.15 5.43 -12.22
CA CYS A 60 17.60 4.45 -13.21
C CYS A 60 17.51 4.97 -14.65
N GLY A 61 16.80 6.06 -14.89
CA GLY A 61 16.56 6.59 -16.22
C GLY A 61 15.61 5.72 -17.06
N GLY A 62 15.22 6.24 -18.18
CA GLY A 62 14.29 5.58 -19.13
C GLY A 62 13.22 6.56 -19.60
N GLY A 63 12.52 6.21 -20.67
CA GLY A 63 11.39 6.99 -21.14
C GLY A 63 10.16 6.81 -20.27
N LEU A 64 9.24 7.80 -20.29
CA LEU A 64 8.00 7.79 -19.52
C LEU A 64 7.20 6.48 -19.74
N LEU A 65 7.13 5.98 -20.96
CA LEU A 65 6.42 4.72 -21.25
C LEU A 65 7.04 3.51 -20.55
N GLN A 66 8.37 3.49 -20.40
CA GLN A 66 9.06 2.44 -19.68
C GLN A 66 8.78 2.54 -18.17
N LEU A 67 8.77 3.76 -17.62
CA LEU A 67 8.43 4.00 -16.22
C LEU A 67 7.00 3.56 -15.94
N LEU A 68 6.03 3.96 -16.75
CA LEU A 68 4.63 3.52 -16.62
C LEU A 68 4.51 1.99 -16.64
N LYS A 69 5.19 1.31 -17.57
CA LYS A 69 5.20 -0.16 -17.62
C LYS A 69 5.74 -0.80 -16.33
N ILE A 70 6.76 -0.22 -15.73
CA ILE A 70 7.37 -0.70 -14.48
C ILE A 70 6.40 -0.47 -13.32
N VAL A 71 5.80 0.72 -13.23
CA VAL A 71 4.82 1.09 -12.20
C VAL A 71 3.59 0.20 -12.29
N THR A 72 3.01 0.04 -13.47
CA THR A 72 1.84 -0.84 -13.67
C THR A 72 2.16 -2.29 -13.31
N ALA A 73 3.33 -2.81 -13.66
CA ALA A 73 3.74 -4.15 -13.27
C ALA A 73 3.82 -4.30 -11.74
N PHE A 74 4.34 -3.30 -11.05
CA PHE A 74 4.37 -3.25 -9.58
C PHE A 74 2.94 -3.24 -9.01
N THR A 75 2.07 -2.33 -9.47
CA THR A 75 0.69 -2.19 -8.96
C THR A 75 -0.14 -3.45 -9.18
N LEU A 76 0.01 -4.12 -10.33
CA LEU A 76 -0.66 -5.39 -10.58
C LEU A 76 -0.24 -6.48 -9.59
N ALA A 77 1.06 -6.62 -9.36
CA ALA A 77 1.60 -7.58 -8.39
C ALA A 77 1.16 -7.25 -6.96
N HIS A 78 1.26 -5.98 -6.58
CA HIS A 78 0.80 -5.47 -5.30
C HIS A 78 -0.70 -5.77 -5.06
N SER A 79 -1.52 -5.57 -6.08
CA SER A 79 -2.97 -5.86 -6.02
C SER A 79 -3.27 -7.32 -5.72
N VAL A 80 -2.52 -8.23 -6.33
CA VAL A 80 -2.68 -9.68 -6.10
C VAL A 80 -2.41 -10.05 -4.64
N THR A 81 -1.25 -9.64 -4.12
CA THR A 81 -0.85 -9.99 -2.75
C THR A 81 -1.66 -9.26 -1.69
N LEU A 82 -2.04 -8.00 -1.94
CA LEU A 82 -2.95 -7.26 -1.10
C LEU A 82 -4.32 -7.95 -1.03
N GLY A 83 -4.83 -8.45 -2.16
CA GLY A 83 -6.07 -9.21 -2.22
C GLY A 83 -5.98 -10.53 -1.44
N LEU A 84 -4.89 -11.29 -1.60
CA LEU A 84 -4.66 -12.53 -0.85
C LEU A 84 -4.58 -12.27 0.66
N ALA A 85 -3.94 -11.19 1.07
CA ALA A 85 -3.82 -10.80 2.47
C ALA A 85 -5.15 -10.28 3.05
N ALA A 86 -5.93 -9.53 2.26
CA ALA A 86 -7.25 -9.02 2.65
C ALA A 86 -8.29 -10.14 2.83
N LEU A 87 -8.15 -11.22 2.05
CA LEU A 87 -8.99 -12.42 2.15
C LEU A 87 -8.51 -13.42 3.22
N ASP A 88 -7.46 -13.08 3.98
CA ASP A 88 -6.81 -13.98 4.95
C ASP A 88 -6.32 -15.33 4.38
N ILE A 89 -6.09 -15.40 3.06
CA ILE A 89 -5.57 -16.60 2.39
C ILE A 89 -4.09 -16.78 2.70
N VAL A 90 -3.32 -15.68 2.73
CA VAL A 90 -1.89 -15.67 3.06
C VAL A 90 -1.62 -14.58 4.08
N SER A 91 -0.91 -14.94 5.13
CA SER A 91 -0.48 -14.02 6.20
C SER A 91 1.01 -14.24 6.45
N LEU A 92 1.78 -13.15 6.37
CA LEU A 92 3.22 -13.17 6.61
C LEU A 92 3.54 -12.33 7.85
N PRO A 93 4.55 -12.71 8.65
CA PRO A 93 5.00 -11.89 9.77
C PRO A 93 5.54 -10.55 9.29
N GLY A 94 5.09 -9.44 9.90
CA GLY A 94 5.44 -8.07 9.48
C GLY A 94 6.94 -7.82 9.36
N VAL A 95 7.73 -8.34 10.33
CA VAL A 95 9.19 -8.19 10.32
C VAL A 95 9.84 -8.73 9.03
N PHE A 96 9.36 -9.87 8.51
CA PHE A 96 9.87 -10.43 7.24
C PHE A 96 9.47 -9.56 6.05
N VAL A 97 8.24 -9.08 6.04
CA VAL A 97 7.74 -8.23 4.95
C VAL A 97 8.50 -6.90 4.91
N GLU A 98 8.62 -6.21 6.05
CA GLU A 98 9.35 -4.94 6.16
C GLU A 98 10.83 -5.10 5.77
N SER A 99 11.49 -6.17 6.23
CA SER A 99 12.87 -6.46 5.86
C SER A 99 13.02 -6.70 4.36
N ALA A 100 12.09 -7.43 3.75
CA ALA A 100 12.11 -7.73 2.32
C ALA A 100 11.81 -6.47 1.48
N ILE A 101 10.93 -5.59 1.96
CA ILE A 101 10.67 -4.27 1.36
C ILE A 101 11.96 -3.43 1.38
N ALA A 102 12.60 -3.30 2.55
CA ALA A 102 13.85 -2.54 2.68
C ALA A 102 14.96 -3.08 1.77
N LEU A 103 15.11 -4.41 1.69
CA LEU A 103 16.05 -5.07 0.78
C LEU A 103 15.74 -4.80 -0.70
N SER A 104 14.47 -4.75 -1.09
CA SER A 104 14.07 -4.46 -2.47
C SER A 104 14.46 -3.04 -2.88
N ILE A 105 14.29 -2.07 -1.98
CA ILE A 105 14.69 -0.67 -2.21
C ILE A 105 16.21 -0.57 -2.31
N ALA A 106 16.92 -1.20 -1.37
CA ALA A 106 18.38 -1.24 -1.37
C ALA A 106 18.94 -1.88 -2.65
N TYR A 107 18.28 -2.94 -3.14
CA TYR A 107 18.66 -3.61 -4.39
C TYR A 107 18.53 -2.66 -5.60
N VAL A 108 17.40 -1.97 -5.76
CA VAL A 108 17.19 -1.02 -6.87
C VAL A 108 18.17 0.16 -6.77
N ALA A 109 18.42 0.65 -5.55
CA ALA A 109 19.40 1.71 -5.34
C ALA A 109 20.83 1.25 -5.71
N ALA A 110 21.22 0.03 -5.34
CA ALA A 110 22.50 -0.55 -5.71
C ALA A 110 22.65 -0.79 -7.22
N GLU A 111 21.58 -1.20 -7.91
CA GLU A 111 21.56 -1.32 -9.37
C GLU A 111 21.87 0.01 -10.06
N ASN A 112 21.39 1.13 -9.51
CA ASN A 112 21.69 2.46 -10.02
C ASN A 112 23.18 2.86 -9.90
N LEU A 113 23.83 2.40 -8.84
CA LEU A 113 25.24 2.69 -8.57
C LEU A 113 26.19 1.78 -9.39
N LEU A 114 25.72 0.61 -9.78
CA LEU A 114 26.52 -0.44 -10.42
C LEU A 114 25.96 -0.80 -11.81
N PRO A 115 26.26 0.00 -12.85
CA PRO A 115 25.66 -0.18 -14.19
C PRO A 115 25.90 -1.57 -14.81
N ARG A 116 26.86 -2.34 -14.28
CA ARG A 116 27.11 -3.72 -14.72
C ARG A 116 26.00 -4.72 -14.36
N PHE A 117 25.12 -4.35 -13.43
CA PHE A 117 23.97 -5.13 -13.01
C PHE A 117 22.65 -4.64 -13.60
N ALA A 118 22.72 -3.74 -14.59
CA ALA A 118 21.52 -3.21 -15.25
C ALA A 118 20.66 -4.35 -15.82
N ILE A 119 19.53 -4.60 -15.18
CA ILE A 119 18.62 -5.67 -15.57
C ILE A 119 17.81 -5.22 -16.80
N SER A 120 17.89 -5.97 -17.89
CA SER A 120 17.13 -5.68 -19.10
C SER A 120 15.61 -5.81 -18.95
N ARG A 121 15.15 -6.48 -17.86
CA ARG A 121 13.73 -6.74 -17.58
C ARG A 121 13.29 -6.10 -16.26
N ARG A 122 13.49 -4.81 -16.09
CA ARG A 122 13.14 -4.07 -14.87
C ARG A 122 11.67 -4.22 -14.46
N TRP A 123 10.75 -4.34 -15.41
CA TRP A 123 9.34 -4.59 -15.13
C TRP A 123 9.11 -5.90 -14.37
N ALA A 124 9.91 -6.95 -14.66
CA ALA A 124 9.78 -8.24 -13.98
C ALA A 124 10.31 -8.17 -12.54
N VAL A 125 11.37 -7.42 -12.30
CA VAL A 125 11.89 -7.16 -10.95
C VAL A 125 10.89 -6.30 -10.16
N SER A 126 10.33 -5.27 -10.78
CA SER A 126 9.29 -4.43 -10.18
C SER A 126 8.05 -5.25 -9.83
N PHE A 127 7.62 -6.16 -10.70
CA PHE A 127 6.54 -7.10 -10.42
C PHE A 127 6.84 -7.96 -9.19
N LEU A 128 8.03 -8.56 -9.12
CA LEU A 128 8.43 -9.38 -7.97
C LEU A 128 8.42 -8.58 -6.66
N PHE A 129 8.93 -7.35 -6.69
CA PHE A 129 8.91 -6.48 -5.52
C PHE A 129 7.49 -6.01 -5.16
N GLY A 130 6.64 -5.76 -6.15
CA GLY A 130 5.21 -5.47 -5.93
C GLY A 130 4.50 -6.59 -5.15
N LEU A 131 4.82 -7.87 -5.43
CA LEU A 131 4.29 -8.99 -4.65
C LEU A 131 4.67 -8.92 -3.17
N ILE A 132 5.87 -8.46 -2.85
CA ILE A 132 6.32 -8.31 -1.46
C ILE A 132 5.62 -7.12 -0.80
N HIS A 133 5.61 -5.97 -1.47
CA HIS A 133 5.04 -4.73 -0.94
C HIS A 133 3.54 -4.84 -0.65
N GLY A 134 2.77 -5.64 -1.41
CA GLY A 134 1.34 -5.82 -1.17
C GLY A 134 1.01 -6.46 0.18
N PHE A 135 1.93 -7.22 0.77
CA PHE A 135 1.77 -7.73 2.14
C PHE A 135 2.01 -6.66 3.22
N GLY A 136 2.78 -5.60 2.91
CA GLY A 136 3.13 -4.55 3.88
C GLY A 136 1.94 -3.76 4.39
N PHE A 137 0.89 -3.60 3.58
CA PHE A 137 -0.32 -2.86 3.96
C PHE A 137 -1.44 -3.74 4.53
N SER A 138 -1.21 -5.04 4.61
CA SER A 138 -2.25 -6.01 5.01
C SER A 138 -2.77 -5.80 6.43
N SER A 139 -1.91 -5.43 7.39
CA SER A 139 -2.31 -5.14 8.77
C SER A 139 -3.21 -3.93 8.87
N VAL A 140 -2.84 -2.84 8.21
CA VAL A 140 -3.63 -1.59 8.17
C VAL A 140 -4.98 -1.82 7.51
N LEU A 141 -5.01 -2.60 6.43
CA LEU A 141 -6.25 -2.92 5.72
C LEU A 141 -7.22 -3.75 6.57
N ARG A 142 -6.70 -4.63 7.43
CA ARG A 142 -7.50 -5.38 8.41
C ARG A 142 -8.06 -4.48 9.50
N GLU A 143 -7.27 -3.52 9.98
CA GLU A 143 -7.68 -2.53 10.99
C GLU A 143 -8.77 -1.59 10.47
N ILE A 144 -8.66 -1.16 9.21
CA ILE A 144 -9.66 -0.32 8.54
C ILE A 144 -10.99 -1.06 8.36
N GLY A 145 -10.96 -2.38 8.22
CA GLY A 145 -12.15 -3.20 8.01
C GLY A 145 -12.74 -3.01 6.61
N LEU A 146 -12.35 -3.85 5.67
CA LEU A 146 -12.92 -3.83 4.33
C LEU A 146 -14.37 -4.32 4.33
N PRO A 147 -15.30 -3.61 3.66
CA PRO A 147 -16.67 -4.09 3.48
C PRO A 147 -16.63 -5.37 2.64
N ARG A 148 -17.03 -6.48 3.24
CA ARG A 148 -17.02 -7.82 2.57
C ARG A 148 -17.87 -7.84 1.31
N ASP A 149 -18.97 -7.09 1.29
CA ASP A 149 -19.90 -7.03 0.16
C ASP A 149 -19.34 -6.34 -1.07
N ASN A 150 -18.31 -5.47 -0.90
CA ASN A 150 -17.68 -4.70 -1.98
C ASN A 150 -16.15 -4.81 -1.99
N LEU A 151 -15.60 -5.89 -1.44
CA LEU A 151 -14.16 -6.07 -1.26
C LEU A 151 -13.37 -5.86 -2.57
N VAL A 152 -13.78 -6.52 -3.64
CA VAL A 152 -13.09 -6.45 -4.93
C VAL A 152 -13.09 -5.01 -5.46
N LEU A 153 -14.24 -4.33 -5.41
CA LEU A 153 -14.35 -2.96 -5.89
C LEU A 153 -13.56 -1.98 -5.03
N SER A 154 -13.51 -2.18 -3.71
CA SER A 154 -12.70 -1.39 -2.80
C SER A 154 -11.20 -1.56 -3.07
N LEU A 155 -10.74 -2.79 -3.27
CA LEU A 155 -9.35 -3.10 -3.62
C LEU A 155 -8.97 -2.54 -5.00
N LEU A 156 -9.86 -2.62 -5.99
CA LEU A 156 -9.63 -2.03 -7.31
C LEU A 156 -9.48 -0.51 -7.22
N ASN A 157 -10.38 0.18 -6.50
CA ASN A 157 -10.28 1.63 -6.31
C ASN A 157 -9.00 2.01 -5.56
N PHE A 158 -8.64 1.27 -4.52
CA PHE A 158 -7.39 1.48 -3.79
C PHE A 158 -6.18 1.37 -4.72
N ASN A 159 -6.08 0.29 -5.49
CA ASN A 159 -4.95 0.07 -6.40
C ASN A 159 -4.91 1.06 -7.57
N LEU A 160 -6.06 1.52 -8.06
CA LEU A 160 -6.10 2.65 -9.01
C LEU A 160 -5.57 3.93 -8.38
N GLY A 161 -5.85 4.17 -7.10
CA GLY A 161 -5.28 5.27 -6.33
C GLY A 161 -3.76 5.13 -6.17
N VAL A 162 -3.27 3.93 -5.88
CA VAL A 162 -1.84 3.60 -5.81
C VAL A 162 -1.15 3.93 -7.14
N GLU A 163 -1.69 3.46 -8.26
CA GLU A 163 -1.13 3.71 -9.58
C GLU A 163 -1.14 5.21 -9.94
N ALA A 164 -2.25 5.89 -9.66
CA ALA A 164 -2.34 7.33 -9.88
C ALA A 164 -1.37 8.14 -9.01
N GLY A 165 -1.08 7.67 -7.79
CA GLY A 165 -0.11 8.32 -6.89
C GLY A 165 1.36 8.09 -7.30
N GLN A 166 1.63 7.03 -8.10
CA GLN A 166 2.97 6.70 -8.61
C GLN A 166 3.28 7.28 -9.98
N ALA A 167 2.26 7.68 -10.76
CA ALA A 167 2.39 8.19 -12.11
C ALA A 167 2.63 9.70 -12.14
#